data_3d3fb4dcf8f0174b072614337cac2822
#
_entry.id   3d3fb4dcf8f0174b072614337cac2822
#
_cell.length_a   1.000
_cell.length_b   1.000
_cell.length_c   1.000
_cell.angle_alpha   90.00
_cell.angle_beta   90.00
_cell.angle_gamma   90.00
#
_symmetry.space_group_name_H-M   'P 1'
#
loop_
_entity.id
_entity.type
_entity.pdbx_description
1 polymer ?
#
loop_
_entity_poly.entity_id
_entity_poly.type
_entity_poly.pdbx_seq_one_letter_code
_entity_poly.pdbx_strand_id
1 'polypeptide(L)'
;MKKVFLALATVAMLAVGCSKDDNNETGGGGGSESFVAERVEMTYKLALDTASIGALREGYDLTIDYYDADGQIKSSTEITPDHLTWEKTVTGTTFPAWYGFRYRLTPKADLSGVDEGTKFSFIGTFSINGACYSTTGRKVNLVENRNIHKVGIKPHNGHEYKEAQRYEVKSDGTYEGTISWED
;
A
#
# COMPACT_ATOMS: atom_id res chain seq x y z
N MET A 1 -36.49 13.87 -13.51
CA MET A 1 -35.55 13.75 -12.38
C MET A 1 -35.43 12.29 -12.04
N LYS A 2 -34.39 11.57 -12.53
CA LYS A 2 -34.12 10.16 -12.22
C LYS A 2 -33.00 10.13 -11.21
N LYS A 3 -33.30 9.70 -9.97
CA LYS A 3 -32.32 9.48 -8.90
C LYS A 3 -31.58 8.18 -9.20
N VAL A 4 -30.29 8.29 -9.51
CA VAL A 4 -29.38 7.14 -9.63
C VAL A 4 -28.90 6.84 -8.20
N PHE A 5 -29.32 5.73 -7.65
CA PHE A 5 -28.75 5.19 -6.41
C PHE A 5 -27.40 4.53 -6.75
N LEU A 6 -26.32 5.12 -6.28
CA LEU A 6 -25.01 4.50 -6.32
C LEU A 6 -24.94 3.47 -5.19
N ALA A 7 -25.00 2.19 -5.53
CA ALA A 7 -24.83 1.11 -4.57
C ALA A 7 -23.33 1.04 -4.18
N LEU A 8 -23.04 1.40 -2.93
CA LEU A 8 -21.73 1.23 -2.32
C LEU A 8 -21.56 -0.27 -2.04
N ALA A 9 -20.79 -0.96 -2.88
CA ALA A 9 -20.40 -2.34 -2.63
C ALA A 9 -19.31 -2.35 -1.56
N THR A 10 -19.70 -2.52 -0.32
CA THR A 10 -18.82 -2.88 0.78
C THR A 10 -18.38 -4.33 0.57
N VAL A 11 -17.19 -4.54 0.04
CA VAL A 11 -16.53 -5.85 0.03
C VAL A 11 -16.02 -6.10 1.45
N ALA A 12 -16.81 -6.82 2.22
CA ALA A 12 -16.35 -7.41 3.47
C ALA A 12 -15.37 -8.54 3.12
N MET A 13 -14.07 -8.27 3.18
CA MET A 13 -13.07 -9.33 3.11
C MET A 13 -13.04 -10.06 4.45
N LEU A 14 -13.35 -11.34 4.34
CA LEU A 14 -13.34 -12.32 5.41
C LEU A 14 -12.00 -12.32 6.13
N ALA A 15 -12.05 -12.25 7.45
CA ALA A 15 -10.94 -12.54 8.32
C ALA A 15 -10.37 -13.92 7.96
N VAL A 16 -9.17 -13.93 7.38
CA VAL A 16 -8.42 -15.17 7.21
C VAL A 16 -7.94 -15.60 8.59
N GLY A 17 -8.59 -16.63 9.09
CA GLY A 17 -8.32 -17.21 10.37
C GLY A 17 -6.87 -17.65 10.51
N CYS A 18 -6.34 -17.52 11.70
CA CYS A 18 -5.08 -18.06 12.16
C CYS A 18 -4.87 -19.49 11.64
N SER A 19 -3.83 -19.69 10.83
CA SER A 19 -3.27 -21.00 10.60
C SER A 19 -2.64 -21.46 11.93
N LYS A 20 -3.26 -22.45 12.56
CA LYS A 20 -2.67 -23.20 13.66
C LYS A 20 -1.55 -24.06 13.09
N ASP A 21 -0.32 -23.73 13.37
CA ASP A 21 0.75 -24.72 13.32
C ASP A 21 0.68 -25.56 14.60
N ASP A 22 0.17 -26.78 14.43
CA ASP A 22 0.19 -27.81 15.46
C ASP A 22 1.64 -28.28 15.70
N ASN A 23 2.28 -27.76 16.75
CA ASN A 23 3.34 -28.51 17.42
C ASN A 23 2.85 -28.85 18.82
N ASN A 24 2.57 -30.15 18.94
CA ASN A 24 2.17 -30.88 20.12
C ASN A 24 3.27 -30.82 21.20
N GLU A 25 3.02 -30.12 22.31
CA GLU A 25 3.61 -30.43 23.60
C GLU A 25 2.59 -30.31 24.73
N THR A 26 2.41 -31.44 25.40
CA THR A 26 1.55 -31.68 26.52
C THR A 26 2.03 -30.92 27.77
N GLY A 27 1.16 -30.19 28.43
CA GLY A 27 1.34 -29.94 29.87
C GLY A 27 1.12 -28.52 30.35
N GLY A 28 0.07 -28.30 31.13
CA GLY A 28 0.01 -27.23 32.11
C GLY A 28 -0.86 -26.02 31.74
N GLY A 29 -1.97 -25.85 32.46
CA GLY A 29 -2.88 -24.70 32.37
C GLY A 29 -2.15 -23.36 32.42
N GLY A 30 -2.09 -22.70 31.27
CA GLY A 30 -1.65 -21.32 31.10
C GLY A 30 -2.79 -20.55 30.48
N GLY A 31 -3.29 -19.55 31.16
CA GLY A 31 -4.21 -18.58 30.61
C GLY A 31 -3.63 -18.05 29.29
N SER A 32 -4.44 -18.02 28.25
CA SER A 32 -4.09 -17.41 26.97
C SER A 32 -3.74 -15.94 27.22
N GLU A 33 -2.45 -15.64 27.34
CA GLU A 33 -2.01 -14.24 27.42
C GLU A 33 -2.51 -13.50 26.16
N SER A 34 -3.26 -12.45 26.39
CA SER A 34 -3.78 -11.59 25.32
C SER A 34 -2.59 -10.97 24.57
N PHE A 35 -2.69 -10.88 23.25
CA PHE A 35 -1.70 -10.15 22.45
C PHE A 35 -1.83 -8.66 22.78
N VAL A 36 -0.74 -8.04 23.22
CA VAL A 36 -0.64 -6.59 23.44
C VAL A 36 0.44 -6.07 22.52
N ALA A 37 0.05 -5.26 21.54
CA ALA A 37 0.97 -4.69 20.57
C ALA A 37 1.97 -3.76 21.24
N GLU A 38 3.25 -3.93 20.93
CA GLU A 38 4.36 -3.08 21.39
C GLU A 38 4.90 -2.21 20.25
N ARG A 39 5.10 -2.81 19.08
CA ARG A 39 5.59 -2.10 17.90
C ARG A 39 5.12 -2.75 16.61
N VAL A 40 5.08 -1.95 15.57
CA VAL A 40 4.90 -2.38 14.18
C VAL A 40 6.14 -2.00 13.39
N GLU A 41 6.61 -2.93 12.56
CA GLU A 41 7.63 -2.67 11.54
C GLU A 41 7.00 -2.95 10.18
N MET A 42 6.96 -1.94 9.29
CA MET A 42 6.41 -2.05 7.94
C MET A 42 7.42 -1.58 6.91
N THR A 43 7.61 -2.35 5.86
CA THR A 43 8.38 -1.96 4.68
C THR A 43 7.42 -1.81 3.50
N TYR A 44 7.39 -0.61 2.95
CA TYR A 44 6.67 -0.25 1.75
C TYR A 44 7.63 -0.29 0.57
N LYS A 45 7.18 -0.84 -0.55
CA LYS A 45 8.02 -0.87 -1.76
C LYS A 45 7.18 -0.70 -3.02
N LEU A 46 7.63 0.20 -3.88
CA LEU A 46 7.17 0.35 -5.24
C LEU A 46 8.37 0.12 -6.16
N ALA A 47 8.31 -0.90 -6.99
CA ALA A 47 9.38 -1.22 -7.95
C ALA A 47 8.78 -1.28 -9.35
N LEU A 48 9.28 -0.45 -10.26
CA LEU A 48 8.79 -0.34 -11.63
C LEU A 48 9.74 -1.03 -12.61
N ASP A 49 9.16 -1.56 -13.67
CA ASP A 49 9.90 -2.09 -14.81
C ASP A 49 10.42 -0.97 -15.72
N THR A 50 11.45 -1.26 -16.49
CA THR A 50 12.01 -0.35 -17.50
C THR A 50 10.98 0.09 -18.53
N ALA A 51 9.93 -0.69 -18.78
CA ALA A 51 8.79 -0.30 -19.62
C ALA A 51 8.08 0.99 -19.13
N SER A 52 8.24 1.35 -17.84
CA SER A 52 7.65 2.56 -17.25
C SER A 52 8.47 3.84 -17.50
N ILE A 53 9.71 3.71 -18.00
CA ILE A 53 10.64 4.85 -18.19
C ILE A 53 10.01 5.93 -19.08
N GLY A 54 9.42 5.55 -20.22
CA GLY A 54 8.80 6.50 -21.14
C GLY A 54 7.64 7.26 -20.48
N ALA A 55 6.79 6.54 -19.73
CA ALA A 55 5.69 7.19 -19.00
C ALA A 55 6.20 8.24 -18.01
N LEU A 56 7.23 7.91 -17.23
CA LEU A 56 7.79 8.82 -16.22
C LEU A 56 8.58 9.99 -16.84
N ARG A 57 9.27 9.73 -17.96
CA ARG A 57 10.09 10.76 -18.62
C ARG A 57 9.24 11.80 -19.33
N GLU A 58 8.20 11.37 -20.04
CA GLU A 58 7.50 12.20 -21.01
C GLU A 58 6.04 12.50 -20.61
N GLY A 59 5.32 11.54 -20.01
CA GLY A 59 3.88 11.59 -19.89
C GLY A 59 3.31 11.91 -18.53
N TYR A 60 4.00 11.50 -17.47
CA TYR A 60 3.41 11.50 -16.13
C TYR A 60 4.39 11.87 -15.03
N ASP A 61 3.88 12.50 -13.98
CA ASP A 61 4.54 12.66 -12.70
C ASP A 61 4.04 11.58 -11.73
N LEU A 62 4.96 11.01 -10.96
CA LEU A 62 4.66 9.99 -9.95
C LEU A 62 4.89 10.55 -8.54
N THR A 63 3.87 10.45 -7.72
CA THR A 63 3.95 10.79 -6.29
C THR A 63 3.58 9.58 -5.46
N ILE A 64 4.31 9.36 -4.37
CA ILE A 64 4.03 8.32 -3.38
C ILE A 64 3.68 9.02 -2.07
N ASP A 65 2.48 8.74 -1.52
CA ASP A 65 2.10 9.17 -0.18
C ASP A 65 2.11 7.95 0.74
N TYR A 66 2.68 8.07 1.93
CA TYR A 66 2.82 6.97 2.88
C TYR A 66 2.63 7.44 4.32
N TYR A 67 2.19 6.54 5.20
CA TYR A 67 2.17 6.78 6.64
C TYR A 67 3.56 6.55 7.21
N ASP A 68 4.08 7.54 7.95
CA ASP A 68 5.34 7.42 8.70
C ASP A 68 5.15 6.74 10.07
N ALA A 69 6.20 6.70 10.87
CA ALA A 69 6.20 6.09 12.20
C ALA A 69 5.21 6.73 13.18
N ASP A 70 4.90 8.01 12.98
CA ASP A 70 3.99 8.78 13.81
C ASP A 70 2.55 8.78 13.28
N GLY A 71 2.27 7.97 12.24
CA GLY A 71 0.98 7.90 11.58
C GLY A 71 0.65 9.15 10.74
N GLN A 72 1.66 9.96 10.42
CA GLN A 72 1.49 11.14 9.58
C GLN A 72 1.73 10.80 8.11
N ILE A 73 0.96 11.42 7.22
CA ILE A 73 1.16 11.26 5.78
C ILE A 73 2.36 12.09 5.33
N LYS A 74 3.29 11.44 4.65
CA LYS A 74 4.44 12.04 3.96
C LYS A 74 4.35 11.73 2.48
N SER A 75 4.95 12.59 1.67
CA SER A 75 5.04 12.40 0.21
C SER A 75 6.49 12.25 -0.24
N SER A 76 6.69 11.44 -1.28
CA SER A 76 7.97 11.21 -1.94
C SER A 76 7.80 11.25 -3.46
N THR A 77 8.81 11.78 -4.13
CA THR A 77 8.94 11.83 -5.59
C THR A 77 10.27 11.20 -6.05
N GLU A 78 10.84 10.30 -5.23
CA GLU A 78 12.15 9.70 -5.47
C GLU A 78 12.18 8.73 -6.67
N ILE A 79 11.02 8.22 -7.12
CA ILE A 79 10.98 7.43 -8.36
C ILE A 79 11.07 8.37 -9.56
N THR A 80 12.09 8.12 -10.36
CA THR A 80 12.39 8.87 -11.58
C THR A 80 12.66 7.88 -12.72
N PRO A 81 12.78 8.34 -14.00
CA PRO A 81 13.17 7.47 -15.09
C PRO A 81 14.49 6.71 -14.88
N ASP A 82 15.38 7.26 -14.04
CA ASP A 82 16.71 6.68 -13.75
C ASP A 82 16.75 5.91 -12.43
N HIS A 83 15.68 6.00 -11.61
CA HIS A 83 15.56 5.34 -10.32
C HIS A 83 14.14 4.76 -10.15
N LEU A 84 13.94 3.54 -10.57
CA LEU A 84 12.63 2.88 -10.69
C LEU A 84 12.14 2.17 -9.43
N THR A 85 12.87 2.27 -8.31
CA THR A 85 12.50 1.62 -7.06
C THR A 85 12.48 2.61 -5.92
N TRP A 86 11.39 2.60 -5.16
CA TRP A 86 11.27 3.28 -3.88
C TRP A 86 10.99 2.26 -2.79
N GLU A 87 11.67 2.40 -1.66
CA GLU A 87 11.48 1.55 -0.50
C GLU A 87 11.55 2.39 0.78
N LYS A 88 10.63 2.15 1.70
CA LYS A 88 10.59 2.83 2.99
C LYS A 88 10.22 1.87 4.10
N THR A 89 11.05 1.78 5.13
CA THR A 89 10.72 1.09 6.37
C THR A 89 10.30 2.09 7.43
N VAL A 90 9.21 1.79 8.11
CA VAL A 90 8.67 2.57 9.24
C VAL A 90 8.51 1.66 10.44
N THR A 91 8.80 2.19 11.64
CA THR A 91 8.61 1.50 12.91
C THR A 91 7.79 2.39 13.82
N GLY A 92 6.59 1.97 14.18
CA GLY A 92 5.70 2.71 15.07
C GLY A 92 5.40 1.96 16.35
N THR A 93 5.10 2.70 17.41
CA THR A 93 4.79 2.19 18.76
C THR A 93 3.47 2.71 19.31
N THR A 94 2.75 3.51 18.53
CA THR A 94 1.45 4.07 18.89
C THR A 94 0.33 3.23 18.28
N PHE A 95 -0.72 2.94 19.04
CA PHE A 95 -1.87 2.14 18.61
C PHE A 95 -3.20 2.76 19.10
N PRO A 96 -4.27 2.72 18.30
CA PRO A 96 -4.31 2.28 16.91
C PRO A 96 -3.54 3.25 15.99
N ALA A 97 -3.00 2.74 14.89
CA ALA A 97 -2.32 3.57 13.90
C ALA A 97 -2.50 3.02 12.48
N TRP A 98 -2.45 3.93 11.52
CA TRP A 98 -2.50 3.60 10.11
C TRP A 98 -1.11 3.37 9.54
N TYR A 99 -0.97 2.31 8.73
CA TYR A 99 0.23 1.97 7.98
C TYR A 99 -0.15 1.63 6.54
N GLY A 100 0.66 2.07 5.59
CA GLY A 100 0.43 1.80 4.19
C GLY A 100 0.90 2.93 3.30
N PHE A 101 0.68 2.78 2.01
CA PHE A 101 1.01 3.80 1.03
C PHE A 101 0.08 3.77 -0.18
N ARG A 102 0.09 4.86 -0.94
CA ARG A 102 -0.51 4.96 -2.27
C ARG A 102 0.50 5.53 -3.25
N TYR A 103 0.35 5.22 -4.51
CA TYR A 103 0.96 5.99 -5.58
C TYR A 103 -0.10 6.71 -6.40
N ARG A 104 0.28 7.85 -6.96
CA ARG A 104 -0.49 8.63 -7.93
C ARG A 104 0.38 8.91 -9.14
N LEU A 105 -0.11 8.55 -10.32
CA LEU A 105 0.48 8.81 -11.61
C LEU A 105 -0.38 9.86 -12.31
N THR A 106 0.06 11.11 -12.28
CA THR A 106 -0.68 12.27 -12.78
C THR A 106 -0.10 12.71 -14.12
N PRO A 107 -0.91 12.97 -15.17
CA PRO A 107 -0.40 13.53 -16.41
C PRO A 107 0.40 14.80 -16.16
N LYS A 108 1.54 14.94 -16.84
CA LYS A 108 2.34 16.17 -16.76
C LYS A 108 1.55 17.38 -17.26
N ALA A 109 1.84 18.54 -16.69
CA ALA A 109 1.21 19.81 -17.09
C ALA A 109 1.64 20.24 -18.50
N ASP A 110 2.89 19.94 -18.88
CA ASP A 110 3.42 20.19 -20.21
C ASP A 110 3.56 18.88 -21.00
N LEU A 111 2.74 18.71 -22.01
CA LEU A 111 2.72 17.59 -22.94
C LEU A 111 3.04 18.02 -24.38
N SER A 112 3.60 19.21 -24.58
CA SER A 112 3.88 19.76 -25.93
C SER A 112 4.82 18.90 -26.77
N GLY A 113 5.66 18.07 -26.12
CA GLY A 113 6.56 17.10 -26.76
C GLY A 113 5.97 15.71 -26.95
N VAL A 114 4.70 15.50 -26.60
CA VAL A 114 4.05 14.17 -26.62
C VAL A 114 2.88 14.19 -27.60
N ASP A 115 2.94 13.34 -28.64
CA ASP A 115 1.82 13.23 -29.60
C ASP A 115 0.56 12.72 -28.90
N GLU A 116 -0.63 13.20 -29.29
CA GLU A 116 -1.94 12.78 -28.72
C GLU A 116 -2.20 11.29 -28.83
N GLY A 117 -1.61 10.62 -29.82
CA GLY A 117 -1.69 9.18 -30.04
C GLY A 117 -0.75 8.35 -29.17
N THR A 118 0.23 8.98 -28.53
CA THR A 118 1.27 8.28 -27.78
C THR A 118 0.67 7.49 -26.60
N LYS A 119 1.09 6.23 -26.50
CA LYS A 119 0.68 5.30 -25.46
C LYS A 119 1.89 4.88 -24.65
N PHE A 120 1.73 4.88 -23.34
CA PHE A 120 2.76 4.44 -22.41
C PHE A 120 2.31 3.17 -21.67
N SER A 121 3.29 2.53 -21.03
CA SER A 121 3.08 1.46 -20.06
C SER A 121 3.55 1.92 -18.69
N PHE A 122 2.85 1.47 -17.65
CA PHE A 122 3.27 1.63 -16.26
C PHE A 122 3.11 0.28 -15.58
N ILE A 123 4.24 -0.41 -15.39
CA ILE A 123 4.32 -1.81 -15.00
C ILE A 123 5.27 -1.92 -13.82
N GLY A 124 4.93 -2.78 -12.84
CA GLY A 124 5.78 -2.99 -11.68
C GLY A 124 5.10 -3.78 -10.59
N THR A 125 5.60 -3.62 -9.37
CA THR A 125 5.05 -4.24 -8.16
C THR A 125 4.84 -3.21 -7.06
N PHE A 126 3.74 -3.39 -6.35
CA PHE A 126 3.36 -2.66 -5.14
C PHE A 126 3.38 -3.65 -3.98
N SER A 127 4.14 -3.41 -2.93
CA SER A 127 4.16 -4.31 -1.78
C SER A 127 4.23 -3.60 -0.44
N ILE A 128 3.58 -4.22 0.55
CA ILE A 128 3.65 -3.87 1.96
C ILE A 128 4.01 -5.16 2.70
N ASN A 129 5.13 -5.16 3.41
CA ASN A 129 5.56 -6.31 4.20
C ASN A 129 5.90 -5.83 5.60
N GLY A 130 5.40 -6.53 6.61
CA GLY A 130 5.72 -6.16 7.98
C GLY A 130 5.14 -7.09 9.01
N ALA A 131 5.27 -6.69 10.26
CA ALA A 131 4.71 -7.39 11.39
C ALA A 131 4.39 -6.44 12.56
N CYS A 132 3.35 -6.81 13.30
CA CYS A 132 3.08 -6.27 14.64
C CYS A 132 3.68 -7.23 15.67
N TYR A 133 4.46 -6.72 16.58
CA TYR A 133 5.12 -7.45 17.66
C TYR A 133 4.44 -7.15 18.99
N SER A 134 4.28 -8.18 19.82
CA SER A 134 3.76 -8.03 21.19
C SER A 134 4.88 -7.84 22.20
N THR A 135 4.53 -7.37 23.39
CA THR A 135 5.40 -7.28 24.57
C THR A 135 6.01 -8.64 24.99
N THR A 136 5.40 -9.76 24.58
CA THR A 136 5.90 -11.12 24.85
C THR A 136 6.70 -11.71 23.70
N GLY A 137 7.01 -10.91 22.65
CA GLY A 137 7.78 -11.35 21.49
C GLY A 137 6.99 -12.13 20.43
N ARG A 138 5.68 -12.32 20.62
CA ARG A 138 4.80 -12.89 19.57
C ARG A 138 4.67 -11.88 18.41
N LYS A 139 4.44 -12.39 17.21
CA LYS A 139 4.26 -11.51 16.04
C LYS A 139 3.04 -11.91 15.19
N VAL A 140 2.42 -10.91 14.59
CA VAL A 140 1.39 -11.04 13.56
C VAL A 140 1.93 -10.42 12.28
N ASN A 141 2.05 -11.22 11.23
CA ASN A 141 2.57 -10.75 9.94
C ASN A 141 1.46 -10.06 9.13
N LEU A 142 1.88 -9.06 8.36
CA LEU A 142 1.06 -8.35 7.40
C LEU A 142 1.82 -8.30 6.08
N VAL A 143 1.25 -8.90 5.03
CA VAL A 143 1.89 -8.99 3.72
C VAL A 143 0.87 -8.69 2.63
N GLU A 144 1.20 -7.75 1.76
CA GLU A 144 0.44 -7.40 0.58
C GLU A 144 1.38 -7.27 -0.62
N ASN A 145 1.08 -7.96 -1.71
CA ASN A 145 1.85 -7.86 -2.96
C ASN A 145 0.88 -7.81 -4.13
N ARG A 146 1.04 -6.80 -4.99
CA ARG A 146 0.24 -6.61 -6.20
C ARG A 146 1.12 -6.32 -7.40
N ASN A 147 0.71 -6.82 -8.55
CA ASN A 147 1.30 -6.42 -9.82
C ASN A 147 0.58 -5.18 -10.35
N ILE A 148 1.36 -4.20 -10.76
CA ILE A 148 0.89 -3.04 -11.50
C ILE A 148 1.02 -3.35 -12.98
N HIS A 149 -0.09 -3.28 -13.71
CA HIS A 149 -0.09 -3.53 -15.15
C HIS A 149 -1.04 -2.56 -15.86
N LYS A 150 -0.58 -1.34 -16.08
CA LYS A 150 -1.29 -0.30 -16.84
C LYS A 150 -0.62 -0.18 -18.20
N VAL A 151 -1.29 -0.60 -19.25
CA VAL A 151 -0.78 -0.54 -20.63
C VAL A 151 -1.70 0.32 -21.52
N GLY A 152 -1.09 1.00 -22.50
CA GLY A 152 -1.84 1.84 -23.42
C GLY A 152 -2.40 3.12 -22.77
N ILE A 153 -1.82 3.56 -21.65
CA ILE A 153 -2.22 4.80 -20.98
C ILE A 153 -1.79 6.03 -21.80
N LYS A 154 -2.66 7.03 -21.85
CA LYS A 154 -2.45 8.26 -22.64
C LYS A 154 -2.56 9.48 -21.73
N PRO A 155 -1.51 10.30 -21.59
CA PRO A 155 -1.54 11.47 -20.73
C PRO A 155 -2.51 12.56 -21.22
N HIS A 156 -2.68 12.71 -22.53
CA HIS A 156 -3.62 13.69 -23.10
C HIS A 156 -5.09 13.45 -22.71
N ASN A 157 -5.43 12.24 -22.22
CA ASN A 157 -6.77 11.97 -21.70
C ASN A 157 -7.01 12.61 -20.32
N GLY A 158 -6.00 13.20 -19.68
CA GLY A 158 -6.12 13.82 -18.37
C GLY A 158 -6.42 12.85 -17.22
N HIS A 159 -6.30 11.54 -17.45
CA HIS A 159 -6.66 10.52 -16.46
C HIS A 159 -5.53 10.26 -15.47
N GLU A 160 -5.81 10.45 -14.18
CA GLU A 160 -4.93 10.05 -13.10
C GLU A 160 -5.11 8.56 -12.80
N TYR A 161 -4.00 7.85 -12.61
CA TYR A 161 -3.99 6.46 -12.13
C TYR A 161 -3.45 6.42 -10.72
N LYS A 162 -4.15 5.72 -9.83
CA LYS A 162 -3.74 5.56 -8.44
C LYS A 162 -4.07 4.17 -7.93
N GLU A 163 -3.26 3.70 -7.00
CA GLU A 163 -3.55 2.54 -6.17
C GLU A 163 -3.10 2.82 -4.75
N ALA A 164 -3.87 2.33 -3.80
CA ALA A 164 -3.61 2.50 -2.39
C ALA A 164 -3.88 1.19 -1.65
N GLN A 165 -3.16 1.00 -0.55
CA GLN A 165 -3.48 0.04 0.49
C GLN A 165 -3.02 0.60 1.81
N ARG A 166 -3.91 0.59 2.80
CA ARG A 166 -3.57 0.93 4.19
C ARG A 166 -4.23 -0.03 5.15
N TYR A 167 -3.65 -0.14 6.31
CA TYR A 167 -4.10 -1.00 7.41
C TYR A 167 -4.16 -0.20 8.70
N GLU A 168 -5.29 -0.24 9.38
CA GLU A 168 -5.37 0.15 10.77
C GLU A 168 -4.89 -1.01 11.64
N VAL A 169 -3.79 -0.83 12.35
CA VAL A 169 -3.25 -1.82 13.30
C VAL A 169 -3.69 -1.42 14.70
N LYS A 170 -4.37 -2.35 15.40
CA LYS A 170 -4.93 -2.14 16.72
C LYS A 170 -4.00 -2.63 17.83
N SER A 171 -4.26 -2.20 19.06
CA SER A 171 -3.47 -2.56 20.24
C SER A 171 -3.49 -4.05 20.61
N ASP A 172 -4.44 -4.81 20.09
CA ASP A 172 -4.52 -6.27 20.23
C ASP A 172 -3.81 -7.02 19.09
N GLY A 173 -3.12 -6.30 18.20
CA GLY A 173 -2.40 -6.85 17.04
C GLY A 173 -3.31 -7.21 15.87
N THR A 174 -4.61 -7.03 15.98
CA THR A 174 -5.51 -7.17 14.83
C THR A 174 -5.33 -6.00 13.87
N TYR A 175 -5.63 -6.22 12.59
CA TYR A 175 -5.58 -5.17 11.58
C TYR A 175 -6.74 -5.27 10.59
N GLU A 176 -7.13 -4.10 10.08
CA GLU A 176 -8.17 -3.98 9.06
C GLU A 176 -7.61 -3.22 7.86
N GLY A 177 -7.69 -3.85 6.67
CA GLY A 177 -7.17 -3.27 5.43
C GLY A 177 -8.25 -2.54 4.64
N THR A 178 -7.87 -1.44 3.99
CA THR A 178 -8.71 -0.73 3.04
C THR A 178 -7.90 -0.16 1.89
N ILE A 179 -8.51 -0.09 0.71
CA ILE A 179 -7.97 0.61 -0.47
C ILE A 179 -8.41 2.08 -0.52
N SER A 180 -9.31 2.48 0.38
CA SER A 180 -9.72 3.89 0.50
C SER A 180 -8.58 4.70 1.12
N TRP A 181 -8.28 5.84 0.52
CA TRP A 181 -7.31 6.80 1.01
C TRP A 181 -8.01 8.15 1.09
N GLU A 182 -8.24 8.61 2.29
CA GLU A 182 -8.80 9.94 2.52
C GLU A 182 -7.66 10.96 2.49
N ASP A 183 -7.88 12.03 1.74
CA ASP A 183 -6.96 13.17 1.64
C ASP A 183 -7.20 14.16 2.78
#